data_fa286ab046ec450305c8cb8927e79f32
#
_entry.id   fa286ab046ec450305c8cb8927e79f32
#
_cell.length_a   1.000
_cell.length_b   1.000
_cell.length_c   1.000
_cell.angle_alpha   90.00
_cell.angle_beta   90.00
_cell.angle_gamma   90.00
#
_symmetry.space_group_name_H-M   'P 1'
#
loop_
_entity.id
_entity.type
_entity.pdbx_description
1 polymer ?
#
loop_
_entity_poly.entity_id
_entity_poly.type
_entity_poly.pdbx_seq_one_letter_code
_entity_poly.pdbx_strand_id
1 'polypeptide(L)'
;MRAMTYRGPGRVRVEEKPIPSIEHPNDAIVQVTCAAICGSDLHLYHGMMPDLRVGHTFGHEFVGTVHAVGSSVEQLQACVYMATRRRLAGFARR
;
A
#
# COMPACT_ATOMS: atom_id res chain seq x y z
N MET A 1 -0.73 -2.54 -11.82
CA MET A 1 -0.12 -1.33 -11.23
C MET A 1 1.35 -1.54 -10.95
N ARG A 2 2.16 -0.49 -11.00
CA ARG A 2 3.57 -0.58 -10.59
C ARG A 2 3.68 -0.48 -9.07
N ALA A 3 4.47 -1.34 -8.46
CA ALA A 3 4.73 -1.35 -7.02
C ALA A 3 6.20 -1.61 -6.75
N MET A 4 6.75 -0.96 -5.74
CA MET A 4 8.09 -1.27 -5.23
C MET A 4 7.99 -2.47 -4.29
N THR A 5 8.77 -3.51 -4.55
CA THR A 5 8.72 -4.79 -3.84
C THR A 5 10.05 -5.14 -3.22
N TYR A 6 9.99 -5.78 -2.06
CA TYR A 6 11.14 -6.34 -1.37
C TYR A 6 11.68 -7.59 -2.09
N ARG A 7 12.99 -7.68 -2.26
CA ARG A 7 13.67 -8.81 -2.91
C ARG A 7 14.79 -9.42 -2.09
N GLY A 8 14.85 -9.08 -0.82
CA GLY A 8 15.88 -9.48 0.11
C GLY A 8 16.58 -8.25 0.71
N PRO A 9 17.46 -8.45 1.72
CA PRO A 9 18.17 -7.36 2.37
C PRO A 9 18.93 -6.49 1.36
N GLY A 10 18.70 -5.18 1.42
CA GLY A 10 19.30 -4.22 0.51
C GLY A 10 18.82 -4.29 -0.95
N ARG A 11 17.74 -5.01 -1.22
CA ARG A 11 17.23 -5.22 -2.59
C ARG A 11 15.76 -4.86 -2.69
N VAL A 12 15.45 -3.95 -3.58
CA VAL A 12 14.08 -3.61 -3.97
C VAL A 12 13.97 -3.62 -5.49
N ARG A 13 12.75 -3.83 -6.00
CA ARG A 13 12.46 -3.81 -7.43
C ARG A 13 11.09 -3.21 -7.67
N VAL A 14 10.97 -2.44 -8.74
CA VAL A 14 9.65 -2.01 -9.24
C VAL A 14 9.10 -3.10 -10.14
N GLU A 15 7.91 -3.58 -9.83
CA GLU A 15 7.25 -4.67 -10.53
C GLU A 15 5.80 -4.34 -10.84
N GLU A 16 5.28 -4.99 -11.89
CA GLU A 16 3.85 -4.98 -12.16
C GLU A 16 3.14 -5.94 -11.18
N LYS A 17 2.12 -5.43 -10.52
CA LYS A 17 1.20 -6.18 -9.66
C LYS A 17 -0.24 -5.97 -10.10
N PRO A 18 -1.14 -6.94 -9.85
CA PRO A 18 -2.56 -6.73 -10.10
C PRO A 18 -3.08 -5.55 -9.27
N ILE A 19 -4.08 -4.85 -9.81
CA ILE A 19 -4.83 -3.87 -9.02
C ILE A 19 -5.62 -4.64 -7.97
N PRO A 20 -5.59 -4.23 -6.69
CA PRO A 20 -6.33 -4.91 -5.63
C PRO A 20 -7.84 -4.83 -5.88
N SER A 21 -8.56 -5.81 -5.35
CA SER A 21 -10.02 -5.86 -5.31
C SER A 21 -10.52 -5.84 -3.87
N ILE A 22 -11.79 -5.48 -3.67
CA ILE A 22 -12.44 -5.58 -2.37
C ILE A 22 -12.61 -7.06 -2.03
N GLU A 23 -12.00 -7.49 -0.94
CA GLU A 23 -12.07 -8.88 -0.44
C GLU A 23 -12.90 -9.00 0.83
N HIS A 24 -13.04 -7.91 1.57
CA HIS A 24 -13.79 -7.86 2.82
C HIS A 24 -14.72 -6.64 2.86
N PRO A 25 -15.89 -6.73 3.51
CA PRO A 25 -16.84 -5.60 3.62
C PRO A 25 -16.23 -4.30 4.21
N ASN A 26 -15.19 -4.41 5.00
CA ASN A 26 -14.50 -3.26 5.63
C ASN A 26 -13.29 -2.77 4.82
N ASP A 27 -13.05 -3.30 3.64
CA ASP A 27 -11.92 -2.87 2.81
C ASP A 27 -12.22 -1.55 2.11
N ALA A 28 -11.15 -0.79 1.85
CA ALA A 28 -11.18 0.37 0.98
C ALA A 28 -9.98 0.33 0.02
N ILE A 29 -10.21 0.68 -1.22
CA ILE A 29 -9.17 0.81 -2.24
C ILE A 29 -8.93 2.30 -2.48
N VAL A 30 -7.67 2.72 -2.31
CA VAL A 30 -7.24 4.10 -2.50
C VAL A 30 -6.36 4.20 -3.72
N GLN A 31 -6.70 5.09 -4.64
CA GLN A 31 -5.81 5.49 -5.72
C GLN A 31 -4.78 6.46 -5.16
N VAL A 32 -3.56 6.00 -5.00
CA VAL A 32 -2.46 6.79 -4.43
C VAL A 32 -2.05 7.88 -5.41
N THR A 33 -2.01 9.11 -4.94
CA THR A 33 -1.55 10.29 -5.70
C THR A 33 -0.19 10.78 -5.25
N CYS A 34 0.16 10.58 -3.98
CA CYS A 34 1.46 10.93 -3.42
C CYS A 34 1.83 9.90 -2.35
N ALA A 35 3.09 9.52 -2.28
CA ALA A 35 3.62 8.62 -1.27
C ALA A 35 4.94 9.17 -0.72
N ALA A 36 5.23 8.85 0.54
CA ALA A 36 6.49 9.18 1.20
C ALA A 36 7.23 7.90 1.61
N ILE A 37 8.52 8.06 1.83
CA ILE A 37 9.38 7.03 2.42
C ILE A 37 9.53 7.35 3.91
N CYS A 38 9.19 6.38 4.75
CA CYS A 38 9.34 6.45 6.19
C CYS A 38 10.63 5.75 6.64
N GLY A 39 11.13 6.10 7.82
CA GLY A 39 12.26 5.41 8.43
C GLY A 39 12.05 3.91 8.63
N SER A 40 10.81 3.46 8.86
CA SER A 40 10.47 2.04 8.95
C SER A 40 10.63 1.29 7.63
N ASP A 41 10.49 1.94 6.48
CA ASP A 41 10.77 1.33 5.18
C ASP A 41 12.26 0.98 5.04
N LEU A 42 13.14 1.79 5.63
CA LEU A 42 14.58 1.52 5.68
C LEU A 42 14.89 0.28 6.55
N HIS A 43 14.18 0.08 7.65
CA HIS A 43 14.32 -1.14 8.46
C HIS A 43 13.96 -2.39 7.65
N LEU A 44 12.86 -2.34 6.90
CA LEU A 44 12.47 -3.41 6.00
C LEU A 44 13.51 -3.63 4.90
N TYR A 45 14.00 -2.55 4.29
CA TYR A 45 15.03 -2.60 3.26
C TYR A 45 16.32 -3.27 3.76
N HIS A 46 16.77 -2.94 4.97
CA HIS A 46 17.97 -3.51 5.56
C HIS A 46 17.79 -4.96 6.08
N GLY A 47 16.58 -5.52 5.97
CA GLY A 47 16.30 -6.89 6.39
C GLY A 47 16.19 -7.06 7.90
N MET A 48 15.83 -6.01 8.63
CA MET A 48 15.66 -6.07 10.11
C MET A 48 14.40 -6.83 10.53
N MET A 49 13.54 -7.21 9.58
CA MET A 49 12.39 -8.09 9.81
C MET A 49 12.64 -9.45 9.16
N PRO A 50 13.00 -10.48 9.95
CA PRO A 50 13.36 -11.81 9.43
C PRO A 50 12.23 -12.49 8.64
N ASP A 51 10.97 -12.20 9.01
CA ASP A 51 9.78 -12.83 8.40
C ASP A 51 9.26 -12.07 7.16
N LEU A 52 9.96 -11.03 6.71
CA LEU A 52 9.53 -10.27 5.55
C LEU A 52 9.67 -11.08 4.28
N ARG A 53 8.55 -11.38 3.64
CA ARG A 53 8.52 -12.23 2.43
C ARG A 53 8.99 -11.45 1.20
N VAL A 54 9.75 -12.12 0.34
CA VAL A 54 10.07 -11.62 -1.00
C VAL A 54 8.76 -11.35 -1.76
N GLY A 55 8.68 -10.19 -2.42
CA GLY A 55 7.46 -9.73 -3.08
C GLY A 55 6.56 -8.86 -2.21
N HIS A 56 6.90 -8.63 -0.93
CA HIS A 56 6.20 -7.66 -0.09
C HIS A 56 6.25 -6.26 -0.72
N THR A 57 5.11 -5.59 -0.79
CA THR A 57 5.02 -4.22 -1.33
C THR A 57 5.38 -3.21 -0.27
N PHE A 58 6.30 -2.31 -0.61
CA PHE A 58 6.68 -1.18 0.23
C PHE A 58 5.67 -0.03 0.13
N GLY A 59 5.68 0.80 1.17
CA GLY A 59 4.92 2.03 1.24
C GLY A 59 3.69 1.88 2.14
N HIS A 60 3.63 2.69 3.18
CA HIS A 60 2.53 2.74 4.13
C HIS A 60 2.16 4.18 4.50
N GLU A 61 2.88 5.15 3.95
CA GLU A 61 2.58 6.59 4.05
C GLU A 61 2.20 7.12 2.68
N PHE A 62 0.92 7.38 2.48
CA PHE A 62 0.43 7.88 1.20
C PHE A 62 -0.83 8.72 1.36
N VAL A 63 -1.08 9.54 0.36
CA VAL A 63 -2.30 10.31 0.16
C VAL A 63 -2.91 9.91 -1.17
N GLY A 64 -4.21 9.80 -1.22
CA GLY A 64 -4.89 9.40 -2.45
C GLY A 64 -6.39 9.61 -2.38
N THR A 65 -7.06 9.27 -3.46
CA THR A 65 -8.52 9.33 -3.58
C THR A 65 -9.10 7.93 -3.37
N VAL A 66 -10.15 7.83 -2.58
CA VAL A 66 -10.88 6.57 -2.41
C VAL A 66 -11.49 6.17 -3.76
N HIS A 67 -11.11 4.99 -4.24
CA HIS A 67 -11.56 4.44 -5.51
C HIS A 67 -12.74 3.50 -5.37
N ALA A 68 -12.71 2.65 -4.35
CA ALA A 68 -13.77 1.69 -4.05
C ALA A 68 -13.81 1.42 -2.54
N VAL A 69 -14.98 1.09 -2.03
CA VAL A 69 -15.20 0.72 -0.63
C VAL A 69 -16.04 -0.53 -0.52
N GLY A 70 -15.79 -1.32 0.51
CA GLY A 70 -16.64 -2.44 0.89
C GLY A 70 -17.97 -1.99 1.48
N SER A 71 -18.91 -2.90 1.54
CA SER A 71 -20.32 -2.62 1.95
C SER A 71 -20.50 -2.11 3.38
N SER A 72 -19.52 -2.33 4.26
CA SER A 72 -19.56 -1.88 5.67
C SER A 72 -18.79 -0.60 5.92
N VAL A 73 -18.26 0.05 4.87
CA VAL A 73 -17.49 1.29 4.99
C VAL A 73 -18.44 2.47 4.81
N GLU A 74 -18.83 3.10 5.91
CA GLU A 74 -19.81 4.21 5.91
C GLU A 74 -19.16 5.61 5.86
N GLN A 75 -17.91 5.74 6.33
CA GLN A 75 -17.28 7.05 6.57
C GLN A 75 -16.31 7.51 5.49
N LEU A 76 -16.02 6.69 4.48
CA LEU A 76 -15.08 7.03 3.42
C LEU A 76 -15.83 7.34 2.11
N GLN A 77 -16.44 8.52 2.03
CA GLN A 77 -16.92 9.03 0.76
C GLN A 77 -15.86 9.94 0.16
N ALA A 78 -15.44 9.65 -1.08
CA ALA A 78 -14.60 10.47 -1.98
C ALA A 78 -13.72 11.55 -1.31
N CYS A 79 -12.92 11.18 -0.32
CA CYS A 79 -12.03 12.07 0.40
C CYS A 79 -10.57 11.71 0.18
N VAL A 80 -9.72 12.73 0.19
CA VAL A 80 -8.28 12.56 0.32
C VAL A 80 -8.00 11.97 1.70
N TYR A 81 -7.42 10.78 1.76
CA TYR A 81 -7.13 10.09 3.01
C TYR A 81 -5.63 9.87 3.19
N MET A 82 -5.14 10.16 4.38
CA MET A 82 -3.78 9.84 4.79
C MET A 82 -3.83 8.55 5.62
N ALA A 83 -3.20 7.49 5.11
CA ALA A 83 -3.25 6.19 5.76
C ALA A 83 -2.24 6.06 6.89
N THR A 84 -2.73 5.87 8.07
CA THR A 84 -1.98 5.28 9.17
C THR A 84 -2.72 4.05 9.68
N ARG A 85 -2.12 2.88 9.48
CA ARG A 85 -2.45 1.60 10.13
C ARG A 85 -3.92 1.14 10.15
N ARG A 86 -4.54 0.83 9.01
CA ARG A 86 -5.61 -0.19 8.93
C ARG A 86 -5.65 -0.73 7.49
N ARG A 87 -6.26 -1.92 7.27
CA ARG A 87 -6.31 -2.62 5.98
C ARG A 87 -6.75 -1.72 4.83
N LEU A 88 -5.79 -1.03 4.24
CA LEU A 88 -5.99 -0.24 3.03
C LEU A 88 -5.14 -0.85 1.93
N ALA A 89 -5.76 -1.23 0.84
CA ALA A 89 -5.05 -1.56 -0.37
C ALA A 89 -4.89 -0.29 -1.20
N GLY A 90 -3.66 0.19 -1.34
CA GLY A 90 -3.35 1.35 -2.18
C GLY A 90 -2.88 0.94 -3.56
N PHE A 91 -3.31 1.65 -4.59
CA PHE A 91 -2.76 1.50 -5.94
C PHE A 91 -2.50 2.87 -6.58
N ALA A 92 -1.48 2.91 -7.43
CA ALA A 92 -1.17 4.09 -8.23
C ALA A 92 -1.43 3.79 -9.72
N ARG A 93 -2.14 4.67 -10.41
CA ARG A 93 -2.18 4.68 -11.87
C ARG A 93 -0.96 5.43 -12.42
N ARG A 94 -0.58 5.09 -13.63
CA ARG A 94 0.42 5.85 -14.38
C ARG A 94 -0.06 7.27 -14.66
#